data_4a615779ef9c99ce91b7f61a9480851b
#
_entry.id   4a615779ef9c99ce91b7f61a9480851b
#
_cell.length_a   1.000
_cell.length_b   1.000
_cell.length_c   1.000
_cell.angle_alpha   90.00
_cell.angle_beta   90.00
_cell.angle_gamma   90.00
#
_symmetry.space_group_name_H-M   'P 1'
#
loop_
_entity.id
_entity.type
_entity.pdbx_description
1 polymer ?
#
loop_
_entity_poly.entity_id
_entity_poly.type
_entity_poly.pdbx_seq_one_letter_code
_entity_poly.pdbx_strand_id
1 'polypeptide(L)'
;EHGQFARYELWKTVGPRLAHFLHHVGTTGSQAYEATAVHKELVESITEAGRWNRRFPDVVVRSHRHRYIETVIPTANGRAFACVTPSWQLRTPFSYKIPGARLSEPQIGGLVIRFHKDELFVRPFVKSLERGRTE
;
A
#
# COMPACT_ATOMS: atom_id res chain seq x y z
N GLU A 1 -7.91 -8.81 -29.56
CA GLU A 1 -7.41 -7.83 -28.55
C GLU A 1 -8.38 -7.88 -27.40
N HIS A 2 -7.97 -8.49 -26.31
CA HIS A 2 -8.80 -8.57 -25.12
C HIS A 2 -8.60 -7.30 -24.30
N GLY A 3 -9.57 -6.39 -24.38
CA GLY A 3 -9.65 -5.24 -23.52
C GLY A 3 -9.57 -5.69 -22.06
N GLN A 4 -8.55 -5.26 -21.33
CA GLN A 4 -8.45 -5.57 -19.91
C GLN A 4 -9.40 -4.62 -19.17
N PHE A 5 -10.44 -5.19 -18.59
CA PHE A 5 -11.32 -4.45 -17.70
C PHE A 5 -10.59 -4.00 -16.43
N ALA A 6 -10.97 -2.84 -15.90
CA ALA A 6 -10.53 -2.41 -14.58
C ALA A 6 -10.90 -3.49 -13.54
N ARG A 7 -9.97 -3.78 -12.64
CA ARG A 7 -10.14 -4.80 -11.60
C ARG A 7 -10.20 -4.13 -10.24
N TYR A 8 -11.06 -4.62 -9.39
CA TYR A 8 -11.08 -4.21 -7.98
C TYR A 8 -9.91 -4.79 -7.21
N GLU A 9 -9.44 -5.95 -7.63
CA GLU A 9 -8.41 -6.75 -6.96
C GLU A 9 -7.47 -7.35 -8.02
N LEU A 10 -6.18 -7.38 -7.69
CA LEU A 10 -5.17 -7.99 -8.53
C LEU A 10 -4.21 -8.81 -7.70
N TRP A 11 -4.01 -10.06 -8.11
CA TRP A 11 -2.96 -10.95 -7.62
C TRP A 11 -1.88 -11.11 -8.68
N LYS A 12 -0.62 -10.90 -8.30
CA LYS A 12 0.52 -10.97 -9.22
C LYS A 12 1.70 -11.67 -8.59
N THR A 13 2.36 -12.53 -9.35
CA THR A 13 3.64 -13.11 -8.93
C THR A 13 4.80 -12.21 -9.30
N VAL A 14 5.78 -12.09 -8.40
CA VAL A 14 7.05 -11.37 -8.58
C VAL A 14 8.16 -12.36 -8.20
N GLY A 15 8.75 -13.01 -9.21
CA GLY A 15 9.54 -14.21 -8.97
C GLY A 15 8.70 -15.29 -8.28
N PRO A 16 9.20 -15.95 -7.21
CA PRO A 16 8.44 -16.92 -6.45
C PRO A 16 7.47 -16.29 -5.44
N ARG A 17 7.39 -14.97 -5.35
CA ARG A 17 6.62 -14.24 -4.35
C ARG A 17 5.26 -13.83 -4.89
N LEU A 18 4.27 -13.69 -4.00
CA LEU A 18 2.91 -13.31 -4.33
C LEU A 18 2.60 -11.91 -3.82
N ALA A 19 2.14 -11.05 -4.72
CA ALA A 19 1.69 -9.69 -4.39
C ALA A 19 0.18 -9.56 -4.58
N HIS A 20 -0.46 -8.89 -3.63
CA HIS A 20 -1.90 -8.61 -3.61
C HIS A 20 -2.16 -7.11 -3.63
N PHE A 21 -2.89 -6.64 -4.61
CA PHE A 21 -3.22 -5.23 -4.83
C PHE A 21 -4.70 -4.98 -4.66
N LEU A 22 -5.04 -3.97 -3.87
CA LEU A 22 -6.39 -3.49 -3.66
C LEU A 22 -6.36 -1.98 -3.40
N HIS A 23 -7.41 -1.25 -3.83
CA HIS A 23 -7.40 0.21 -3.69
C HIS A 23 -7.52 0.66 -2.23
N HIS A 24 -8.50 0.14 -1.52
CA HIS A 24 -8.80 0.60 -0.16
C HIS A 24 -7.91 -0.06 0.89
N VAL A 25 -7.68 0.67 1.96
CA VAL A 25 -7.05 0.21 3.20
C VAL A 25 -8.01 0.50 4.36
N GLY A 26 -7.93 -0.30 5.41
CA GLY A 26 -8.75 -0.13 6.62
C GLY A 26 -8.64 1.28 7.21
N THR A 27 -9.69 1.69 7.92
CA THR A 27 -9.74 3.00 8.59
C THR A 27 -8.79 3.07 9.77
N THR A 28 -8.32 4.28 10.07
CA THR A 28 -7.58 4.58 11.31
C THR A 28 -8.28 5.68 12.09
N GLY A 29 -8.20 5.63 13.41
CA GLY A 29 -8.73 6.68 14.28
C GLY A 29 -7.93 7.99 14.21
N SER A 30 -6.64 7.91 13.90
CA SER A 30 -5.78 9.09 13.71
C SER A 30 -4.56 8.76 12.85
N GLN A 31 -3.82 9.79 12.45
CA GLN A 31 -2.57 9.62 11.70
C GLN A 31 -1.50 8.85 12.49
N ALA A 32 -1.52 8.91 13.81
CA ALA A 32 -0.59 8.17 14.65
C ALA A 32 -0.73 6.64 14.50
N TYR A 33 -1.89 6.17 14.08
CA TYR A 33 -2.20 4.73 13.92
C TYR A 33 -2.30 4.28 12.46
N GLU A 34 -1.89 5.10 11.50
CA GLU A 34 -2.04 4.73 10.09
C GLU A 34 -1.21 3.50 9.70
N ALA A 35 -0.02 3.33 10.28
CA ALA A 35 0.78 2.12 10.08
C ALA A 35 0.11 0.87 10.66
N THR A 36 -0.64 1.02 11.76
CA THR A 36 -1.40 -0.07 12.38
C THR A 36 -2.45 -0.63 11.43
N ALA A 37 -3.18 0.22 10.70
CA ALA A 37 -4.17 -0.26 9.74
C ALA A 37 -3.52 -1.06 8.61
N VAL A 38 -2.36 -0.61 8.13
CA VAL A 38 -1.60 -1.29 7.08
C VAL A 38 -1.04 -2.62 7.59
N HIS A 39 -0.51 -2.64 8.81
CA HIS A 39 -0.04 -3.86 9.46
C HIS A 39 -1.17 -4.89 9.63
N LYS A 40 -2.33 -4.43 10.04
CA LYS A 40 -3.53 -5.26 10.19
C LYS A 40 -3.92 -5.97 8.89
N GLU A 41 -3.91 -5.25 7.76
CA GLU A 41 -4.17 -5.82 6.43
C GLU A 41 -3.25 -7.00 6.11
N LEU A 42 -1.96 -6.89 6.45
CA LEU A 42 -1.00 -7.96 6.23
C LEU A 42 -1.27 -9.17 7.11
N VAL A 43 -1.47 -8.96 8.41
CA VAL A 43 -1.75 -10.04 9.36
C VAL A 43 -3.04 -10.76 9.02
N GLU A 44 -4.10 -10.02 8.71
CA GLU A 44 -5.40 -10.58 8.33
C GLU A 44 -5.29 -11.38 7.02
N SER A 45 -4.55 -10.87 6.02
CA SER A 45 -4.33 -11.59 4.77
C SER A 45 -3.60 -12.92 4.97
N ILE A 46 -2.63 -12.97 5.86
CA ILE A 46 -1.91 -14.21 6.21
C ILE A 46 -2.83 -15.15 6.97
N THR A 47 -3.60 -14.64 7.92
CA THR A 47 -4.54 -15.41 8.73
C THR A 47 -5.62 -16.04 7.87
N GLU A 48 -6.23 -15.30 6.96
CA GLU A 48 -7.23 -15.79 6.04
C GLU A 48 -6.66 -16.85 5.08
N ALA A 49 -5.46 -16.61 4.56
CA ALA A 49 -4.79 -17.59 3.72
C ALA A 49 -4.57 -18.92 4.46
N GLY A 50 -4.11 -18.86 5.72
CA GLY A 50 -3.94 -20.04 6.57
C GLY A 50 -5.26 -20.76 6.88
N ARG A 51 -6.32 -20.00 7.18
CA ARG A 51 -7.66 -20.50 7.46
C ARG A 51 -8.25 -21.33 6.31
N TRP A 52 -7.96 -20.94 5.09
CA TRP A 52 -8.47 -21.57 3.89
C TRP A 52 -7.43 -22.40 3.12
N ASN A 53 -6.30 -22.71 3.75
CA ASN A 53 -5.18 -23.45 3.14
C ASN A 53 -4.77 -22.88 1.76
N ARG A 54 -4.67 -21.56 1.69
CA ARG A 54 -4.23 -20.83 0.49
C ARG A 54 -2.84 -20.26 0.70
N ARG A 55 -2.19 -19.95 -0.40
CA ARG A 55 -0.93 -19.22 -0.35
C ARG A 55 -1.16 -17.79 0.15
N PHE A 56 -0.43 -17.38 1.19
CA PHE A 56 -0.49 -16.00 1.68
C PHE A 56 0.32 -15.04 0.79
N PRO A 57 -0.05 -13.77 0.72
CA PRO A 57 0.72 -12.77 -0.01
C PRO A 57 2.02 -12.40 0.74
N ASP A 58 3.11 -12.34 0.00
CA ASP A 58 4.38 -11.80 0.50
C ASP A 58 4.40 -10.27 0.47
N VAL A 59 3.56 -9.65 -0.36
CA VAL A 59 3.35 -8.20 -0.42
C VAL A 59 1.86 -7.88 -0.52
N VAL A 60 1.39 -7.03 0.37
CA VAL A 60 0.05 -6.43 0.33
C VAL A 60 0.19 -4.97 -0.04
N VAL A 61 -0.36 -4.56 -1.17
CA VAL A 61 -0.33 -3.19 -1.65
C VAL A 61 -1.72 -2.58 -1.59
N ARG A 62 -1.80 -1.43 -0.97
CA ARG A 62 -3.01 -0.61 -0.85
C ARG A 62 -2.75 0.78 -1.39
N SER A 63 -3.80 1.55 -1.57
CA SER A 63 -3.74 2.93 -2.07
C SER A 63 -4.62 3.85 -1.20
N HIS A 64 -5.33 4.78 -1.80
CA HIS A 64 -6.37 5.63 -1.22
C HIS A 64 -5.88 6.76 -0.29
N ARG A 65 -4.79 6.57 0.46
CA ARG A 65 -4.30 7.58 1.42
C ARG A 65 -3.36 8.62 0.83
N HIS A 66 -2.96 8.45 -0.42
CA HIS A 66 -2.10 9.36 -1.17
C HIS A 66 -0.76 9.64 -0.51
N ARG A 67 -0.26 8.72 0.31
CA ARG A 67 1.08 8.78 0.90
C ARG A 67 1.65 7.40 1.17
N TYR A 68 2.96 7.31 1.21
CA TYR A 68 3.65 6.07 1.46
C TYR A 68 3.61 5.69 2.94
N ILE A 69 3.23 4.46 3.20
CA ILE A 69 3.30 3.81 4.51
C ILE A 69 3.80 2.40 4.26
N GLU A 70 4.70 1.90 5.09
CA GLU A 70 5.18 0.53 5.02
C GLU A 70 5.19 -0.11 6.39
N THR A 71 4.84 -1.39 6.43
CA THR A 71 5.08 -2.27 7.56
C THR A 71 5.66 -3.59 7.07
N VAL A 72 6.47 -4.22 7.90
CA VAL A 72 7.18 -5.46 7.57
C VAL A 72 7.04 -6.44 8.72
N ILE A 73 6.78 -7.71 8.40
CA ILE A 73 6.79 -8.80 9.38
C ILE A 73 7.67 -9.95 8.89
N PRO A 74 8.33 -10.69 9.77
CA PRO A 74 9.04 -11.91 9.42
C PRO A 74 8.03 -13.03 9.09
N THR A 75 8.36 -13.85 8.11
CA THR A 75 7.60 -15.04 7.73
C THR A 75 8.56 -16.18 7.40
N ALA A 76 8.05 -17.38 7.20
CA ALA A 76 8.84 -18.52 6.73
C ALA A 76 9.54 -18.26 5.38
N ASN A 77 9.01 -17.34 4.58
CA ASN A 77 9.58 -16.94 3.31
C ASN A 77 10.58 -15.76 3.42
N GLY A 78 10.98 -15.37 4.63
CA GLY A 78 11.80 -14.20 4.90
C GLY A 78 10.97 -13.03 5.43
N ARG A 79 10.74 -11.99 4.63
CA ARG A 79 9.95 -10.82 5.01
C ARG A 79 8.70 -10.69 4.16
N ALA A 80 7.59 -10.35 4.79
CA ALA A 80 6.38 -9.92 4.11
C ALA A 80 6.13 -8.44 4.37
N PHE A 81 5.59 -7.75 3.37
CA PHE A 81 5.41 -6.30 3.36
C PHE A 81 3.94 -5.93 3.21
N ALA A 82 3.52 -4.91 3.92
CA ALA A 82 2.30 -4.19 3.57
C ALA A 82 2.63 -2.73 3.30
N CYS A 83 2.15 -2.21 2.19
CA CYS A 83 2.46 -0.87 1.73
C CYS A 83 1.21 -0.14 1.29
N VAL A 84 1.16 1.16 1.57
CA VAL A 84 0.23 2.09 0.92
C VAL A 84 1.02 2.91 -0.09
N THR A 85 0.52 3.02 -1.30
CA THR A 85 1.17 3.79 -2.35
C THR A 85 0.93 5.29 -2.19
N PRO A 86 1.91 6.13 -2.54
CA PRO A 86 1.63 7.53 -2.83
C PRO A 86 0.70 7.65 -4.03
N SER A 87 0.37 8.85 -4.43
CA SER A 87 -0.57 9.14 -5.53
C SER A 87 0.13 9.91 -6.65
N TRP A 88 -0.50 9.97 -7.80
CA TRP A 88 -0.17 10.90 -8.88
C TRP A 88 -1.14 12.09 -8.91
N GLN A 89 -1.88 12.28 -7.83
CA GLN A 89 -2.90 13.30 -7.71
C GLN A 89 -2.58 14.28 -6.59
N LEU A 90 -2.63 15.57 -6.90
CA LEU A 90 -2.59 16.64 -5.91
C LEU A 90 -3.91 16.71 -5.13
N ARG A 91 -3.93 17.52 -4.08
CA ARG A 91 -5.17 17.80 -3.35
C ARG A 91 -6.23 18.35 -4.29
N THR A 92 -7.39 17.77 -4.24
CA THR A 92 -8.58 18.27 -4.94
C THR A 92 -9.44 19.10 -3.98
N PRO A 93 -10.31 19.98 -4.48
CA PRO A 93 -11.27 20.70 -3.62
C PRO A 93 -12.11 19.76 -2.74
N PHE A 94 -12.36 18.55 -3.20
CA PHE A 94 -13.08 17.53 -2.43
C PHE A 94 -12.29 17.08 -1.19
N SER A 95 -10.98 16.92 -1.30
CA SER A 95 -10.14 16.47 -0.17
C SER A 95 -10.18 17.41 1.04
N TYR A 96 -10.41 18.71 0.82
CA TYR A 96 -10.57 19.67 1.91
C TYR A 96 -11.86 19.52 2.71
N LYS A 97 -12.85 18.82 2.14
CA LYS A 97 -14.14 18.55 2.80
C LYS A 97 -14.11 17.28 3.66
N ILE A 98 -13.09 16.41 3.46
CA ILE A 98 -12.99 15.14 4.18
C ILE A 98 -12.25 15.38 5.50
N PRO A 99 -12.86 15.07 6.66
CA PRO A 99 -12.17 15.11 7.94
C PRO A 99 -10.88 14.28 7.92
N GLY A 100 -9.78 14.83 8.41
CA GLY A 100 -8.46 14.19 8.39
C GLY A 100 -7.69 14.35 7.07
N ALA A 101 -8.32 14.22 5.92
CA ALA A 101 -7.65 14.39 4.62
C ALA A 101 -7.13 15.82 4.42
N ARG A 102 -7.82 16.83 4.95
CA ARG A 102 -7.39 18.25 4.90
C ARG A 102 -6.08 18.52 5.64
N LEU A 103 -5.72 17.69 6.62
CA LEU A 103 -4.49 17.80 7.41
C LEU A 103 -3.36 16.93 6.86
N SER A 104 -3.66 16.05 5.93
CA SER A 104 -2.75 15.09 5.34
C SER A 104 -2.08 15.69 4.11
N GLU A 105 -0.76 15.74 4.07
CA GLU A 105 -0.02 16.11 2.86
C GLU A 105 0.06 14.91 1.92
N PRO A 106 -0.43 15.01 0.67
CA PRO A 106 -0.24 13.96 -0.31
C PRO A 106 1.22 13.91 -0.77
N GLN A 107 1.65 12.74 -1.14
CA GLN A 107 2.97 12.50 -1.73
C GLN A 107 2.78 12.04 -3.16
N ILE A 108 3.63 12.53 -4.06
CA ILE A 108 3.66 12.11 -5.46
C ILE A 108 4.68 11.00 -5.63
N GLY A 109 4.29 9.92 -6.30
CA GLY A 109 5.21 8.83 -6.57
C GLY A 109 4.56 7.47 -6.72
N GLY A 110 5.38 6.46 -6.53
CA GLY A 110 5.00 5.05 -6.65
C GLY A 110 5.98 4.16 -5.90
N LEU A 111 5.80 2.85 -6.06
CA LEU A 111 6.73 1.88 -5.50
C LEU A 111 7.10 0.83 -6.55
N VAL A 112 8.27 0.26 -6.41
CA VAL A 112 8.75 -0.87 -7.20
C VAL A 112 8.91 -2.07 -6.28
N ILE A 113 8.28 -3.18 -6.67
CA ILE A 113 8.44 -4.48 -6.03
C ILE A 113 9.38 -5.30 -6.91
N ARG A 114 10.45 -5.82 -6.33
CA ARG A 114 11.45 -6.60 -7.03
C ARG A 114 11.88 -7.80 -6.22
N PHE A 115 12.05 -8.93 -6.89
CA PHE A 115 12.71 -10.10 -6.34
C PHE A 115 14.10 -10.25 -6.97
N HIS A 116 15.12 -10.35 -6.15
CA HIS A 116 16.51 -10.49 -6.59
C HIS A 116 17.35 -11.18 -5.52
N LYS A 117 18.21 -12.14 -5.93
CA LYS A 117 19.09 -12.92 -5.02
C LYS A 117 18.31 -13.48 -3.81
N ASP A 118 17.19 -14.17 -4.09
CA ASP A 118 16.30 -14.81 -3.12
C ASP A 118 15.63 -13.85 -2.11
N GLU A 119 15.79 -12.55 -2.29
CA GLU A 119 15.14 -11.54 -1.46
C GLU A 119 14.08 -10.73 -2.21
N LEU A 120 13.04 -10.39 -1.47
CA LEU A 120 11.98 -9.49 -1.91
C LEU A 120 12.28 -8.08 -1.41
N PHE A 121 12.22 -7.12 -2.33
CA PHE A 121 12.44 -5.70 -2.05
C PHE A 121 11.22 -4.89 -2.44
N VAL A 122 10.85 -3.97 -1.57
CA VAL A 122 9.93 -2.89 -1.88
C VAL A 122 10.69 -1.58 -1.81
N ARG A 123 10.68 -0.82 -2.88
CA ARG A 123 11.38 0.47 -2.95
C ARG A 123 10.40 1.58 -3.32
N PRO A 124 10.16 2.53 -2.41
CA PRO A 124 9.37 3.70 -2.73
C PRO A 124 10.19 4.73 -3.52
N PHE A 125 9.49 5.43 -4.42
CA PHE A 125 9.94 6.64 -5.10
C PHE A 125 8.93 7.71 -4.77
N VAL A 126 9.27 8.56 -3.82
CA VAL A 126 8.33 9.52 -3.23
C VAL A 126 8.91 10.92 -3.29
N LYS A 127 8.11 11.85 -3.79
CA LYS A 127 8.36 13.28 -3.72
C LYS A 127 7.28 13.93 -2.86
N SER A 128 7.68 14.59 -1.81
CA SER A 128 6.79 15.45 -1.02
C SER A 128 6.52 16.75 -1.79
N LEU A 129 5.34 17.30 -1.60
CA LEU A 129 5.01 18.62 -2.15
C LEU A 129 5.69 19.71 -1.36
N GLU A 130 6.17 20.71 -2.06
CA GLU A 130 6.63 21.95 -1.42
C GLU A 130 5.43 22.69 -0.84
N ARG A 131 5.57 23.24 0.35
CA ARG A 131 4.55 24.13 0.90
C ARG A 131 4.46 25.37 0.01
N GLY A 132 3.23 25.79 -0.27
CA GLY A 132 3.00 27.07 -0.89
C GLY A 132 3.67 28.20 -0.09
N ARG A 133 4.00 29.32 -0.75
CA ARG A 133 4.59 30.49 -0.08
C ARG A 133 3.69 30.89 1.09
N THR A 134 4.29 31.08 2.25
CA THR A 134 3.66 31.75 3.39
C THR A 134 3.67 33.25 3.05
N GLU A 135 2.51 33.83 2.85
CA GLU A 135 2.36 35.29 2.74
C GLU A 135 2.39 35.94 4.13
#